data_6b022c07347b61865c70b5eaf6d52b3b
#
_entry.id   6b022c07347b61865c70b5eaf6d52b3b
#
_cell.length_a   1.000
_cell.length_b   1.000
_cell.length_c   1.000
_cell.angle_alpha   90.00
_cell.angle_beta   90.00
_cell.angle_gamma   90.00
#
_symmetry.space_group_name_H-M   'P 1'
#
loop_
_entity.id
_entity.type
_entity.pdbx_description
1 polymer ?
#
loop_
_entity_poly.entity_id
_entity_poly.type
_entity_poly.pdbx_seq_one_letter_code
_entity_poly.pdbx_strand_id
1 'polypeptide(L)'
;MRDGDHSLELSRLKVISALGRGAKGVVFLIQADRNQTNDQSSSNEFEFLALKAILRASIEKNSNRDESDGSEYRRICFEQEVLGCFNHPLLPRLRGVVETDKIVGYAIDYCPGRDLYSLRKKQTENMFSDDIIRFYAAELVLALEYLHGLGIVYRDLKPENVMVQENGHLMLIDFDLSTKLTVKSKEHRPIEKSVGSSVPMKKKKRRILSFKCCNSGISPEDSVTPPELGVDPANYESESVEKSNSFVGTXEYVAPEIIRGDGHDFTVDWWCLGIVLYEMLYGATPFRGSNRKETFYRVLTKSPELVGEPTSLRDLIGKLLEKDPKQRISLEGIKGHDFFGGLDWNQILHITRPPYIPSHPEVEDTKGNKGIDVESFVQGIFKIGDEDMVEAGKDSDSKRSKEKKVNDGTWVEGLNQSSKTDNFIVF
;
A
#
# COMPACT_ATOMS: atom_id res chain seq x y z
N MET A 1 -12.52 -14.56 -15.63
CA MET A 1 -11.16 -14.29 -16.15
C MET A 1 -11.32 -13.18 -17.18
N ARG A 2 -10.69 -12.04 -16.96
CA ARG A 2 -10.68 -10.95 -17.95
C ARG A 2 -9.58 -11.28 -18.96
N ASP A 3 -9.87 -11.13 -20.24
CA ASP A 3 -8.87 -11.23 -21.33
C ASP A 3 -7.80 -10.14 -21.10
N GLY A 4 -6.68 -10.50 -20.52
CA GLY A 4 -5.58 -9.56 -20.23
C GLY A 4 -4.74 -9.89 -19.00
N ASP A 5 -5.12 -10.87 -18.20
CA ASP A 5 -4.25 -11.35 -17.11
C ASP A 5 -3.06 -12.11 -17.71
N HIS A 6 -1.93 -11.41 -17.80
CA HIS A 6 -0.69 -12.01 -18.30
C HIS A 6 -0.14 -12.99 -17.28
N SER A 7 -0.30 -14.27 -17.56
CA SER A 7 0.33 -15.34 -16.78
C SER A 7 1.83 -15.38 -17.12
N LEU A 8 2.66 -15.22 -16.09
CA LEU A 8 4.11 -15.37 -16.21
C LEU A 8 4.51 -16.81 -15.88
N GLU A 9 5.27 -17.42 -16.76
CA GLU A 9 5.84 -18.76 -16.53
C GLU A 9 7.17 -18.64 -15.79
N LEU A 10 7.24 -19.17 -14.56
CA LEU A 10 8.47 -19.15 -13.74
C LEU A 10 9.70 -19.69 -14.48
N SER A 11 9.52 -20.72 -15.30
CA SER A 11 10.59 -21.35 -16.08
C SER A 11 11.26 -20.40 -17.09
N ARG A 12 10.58 -19.34 -17.47
CA ARG A 12 11.05 -18.34 -18.46
C ARG A 12 11.57 -17.06 -17.80
N LEU A 13 11.53 -16.98 -16.45
CA LEU A 13 12.01 -15.83 -15.70
C LEU A 13 13.43 -16.10 -15.18
N LYS A 14 14.34 -15.17 -15.40
CA LYS A 14 15.66 -15.21 -14.78
C LYS A 14 15.60 -14.51 -13.43
N VAL A 15 15.68 -15.27 -12.35
CA VAL A 15 15.69 -14.74 -10.99
C VAL A 15 17.11 -14.31 -10.64
N ILE A 16 17.28 -13.01 -10.34
CA ILE A 16 18.58 -12.39 -10.09
C ILE A 16 18.95 -12.50 -8.60
N SER A 17 18.03 -12.06 -7.72
CA SER A 17 18.28 -12.02 -6.28
C SER A 17 16.95 -11.92 -5.50
N ALA A 18 16.99 -12.25 -4.23
CA ALA A 18 15.91 -11.90 -3.31
C ALA A 18 16.10 -10.44 -2.85
N LEU A 19 15.03 -9.63 -2.97
CA LEU A 19 15.02 -8.23 -2.58
C LEU A 19 14.56 -8.02 -1.14
N GLY A 20 13.62 -8.85 -0.69
CA GLY A 20 13.07 -8.71 0.65
C GLY A 20 12.19 -9.89 1.05
N ARG A 21 11.87 -9.94 2.34
CA ARG A 21 10.98 -10.93 2.92
C ARG A 21 9.85 -10.23 3.68
N GLY A 22 8.63 -10.62 3.40
CA GLY A 22 7.45 -10.23 4.17
C GLY A 22 6.97 -11.35 5.10
N ALA A 23 5.89 -11.09 5.80
CA ALA A 23 5.25 -12.07 6.70
C ALA A 23 4.74 -13.32 5.95
N LYS A 24 4.39 -13.18 4.68
CA LYS A 24 3.70 -14.22 3.89
C LYS A 24 4.48 -14.69 2.67
N GLY A 25 5.49 -13.95 2.25
CA GLY A 25 6.18 -14.22 0.99
C GLY A 25 7.53 -13.54 0.88
N VAL A 26 8.13 -13.72 -0.28
CA VAL A 26 9.45 -13.17 -0.62
C VAL A 26 9.31 -12.36 -1.91
N VAL A 27 10.01 -11.24 -1.98
CA VAL A 27 10.09 -10.43 -3.20
C VAL A 27 11.45 -10.68 -3.85
N PHE A 28 11.43 -10.96 -5.15
CA PHE A 28 12.61 -11.25 -5.96
C PHE A 28 12.80 -10.18 -7.03
N LEU A 29 14.04 -9.84 -7.31
CA LEU A 29 14.43 -9.17 -8.56
C LEU A 29 14.47 -10.22 -9.67
N ILE A 30 13.68 -10.01 -10.70
CA ILE A 30 13.65 -10.88 -11.88
C ILE A 30 13.96 -10.08 -13.14
N GLN A 31 14.48 -10.79 -14.12
CA GLN A 31 14.63 -10.31 -15.49
C GLN A 31 13.62 -11.08 -16.36
N ALA A 32 12.74 -10.37 -17.03
CA ALA A 32 11.72 -10.93 -17.91
C ALA A 32 11.93 -10.45 -19.34
N ASP A 33 11.59 -11.31 -20.31
CA ASP A 33 11.52 -10.94 -21.71
C ASP A 33 10.29 -10.03 -21.91
N ARG A 34 10.45 -8.90 -22.56
CA ARG A 34 9.35 -7.95 -22.83
C ARG A 34 8.20 -8.54 -23.65
N ASN A 35 8.48 -9.56 -24.43
CA ASN A 35 7.41 -10.29 -25.13
C ASN A 35 6.43 -10.99 -24.19
N GLN A 36 6.84 -11.25 -22.93
CA GLN A 36 5.97 -11.85 -21.93
C GLN A 36 5.12 -10.79 -21.18
N THR A 37 5.60 -9.55 -21.13
CA THR A 37 4.95 -8.47 -20.35
C THR A 37 4.18 -7.48 -21.22
N ASN A 38 4.16 -7.70 -22.55
CA ASN A 38 3.49 -6.85 -23.55
C ASN A 38 3.90 -5.35 -23.50
N ASP A 39 5.07 -5.04 -22.97
CA ASP A 39 5.56 -3.67 -22.94
C ASP A 39 6.44 -3.38 -24.17
N GLN A 40 5.91 -2.61 -25.12
CA GLN A 40 6.59 -2.19 -26.36
C GLN A 40 7.24 -0.79 -26.24
N SER A 41 7.30 -0.23 -25.03
CA SER A 41 7.72 1.17 -24.85
C SER A 41 9.23 1.41 -24.96
N SER A 42 10.07 0.38 -25.01
CA SER A 42 11.53 0.50 -24.99
C SER A 42 12.19 -0.42 -26.01
N SER A 43 13.38 -0.06 -26.47
CA SER A 43 14.22 -0.84 -27.40
C SER A 43 14.95 -2.04 -26.75
N ASN A 44 14.94 -2.13 -25.42
CA ASN A 44 15.60 -3.24 -24.72
C ASN A 44 14.77 -4.52 -24.81
N GLU A 45 15.41 -5.66 -25.02
CA GLU A 45 14.76 -6.97 -25.10
C GLU A 45 14.25 -7.47 -23.74
N PHE A 46 14.83 -6.97 -22.65
CA PHE A 46 14.56 -7.43 -21.27
C PHE A 46 14.21 -6.25 -20.38
N GLU A 47 13.45 -6.56 -19.32
CA GLU A 47 13.14 -5.60 -18.25
C GLU A 47 13.34 -6.25 -16.88
N PHE A 48 13.63 -5.40 -15.88
CA PHE A 48 13.75 -5.82 -14.49
C PHE A 48 12.43 -5.56 -13.76
N LEU A 49 11.95 -6.57 -13.04
CA LEU A 49 10.69 -6.53 -12.31
C LEU A 49 10.89 -7.00 -10.88
N ALA A 50 9.98 -6.60 -9.99
CA ALA A 50 9.87 -7.13 -8.63
C ALA A 50 8.75 -8.18 -8.60
N LEU A 51 9.10 -9.43 -8.32
CA LEU A 51 8.16 -10.56 -8.19
C LEU A 51 7.89 -10.85 -6.72
N LYS A 52 6.67 -10.60 -6.26
CA LYS A 52 6.17 -11.01 -4.93
C LYS A 52 5.63 -12.43 -5.04
N ALA A 53 6.27 -13.38 -4.35
CA ALA A 53 5.90 -14.80 -4.35
C ALA A 53 5.46 -15.23 -2.96
N ILE A 54 4.27 -15.79 -2.84
CA ILE A 54 3.60 -16.19 -1.59
C ILE A 54 3.37 -17.70 -1.61
N LEU A 55 3.72 -18.38 -0.52
CA LEU A 55 3.53 -19.83 -0.38
C LEU A 55 2.05 -20.16 -0.17
N ARG A 56 1.45 -21.00 -1.02
CA ARG A 56 0.04 -21.44 -0.91
C ARG A 56 -0.25 -22.10 0.45
N ALA A 57 0.66 -22.94 0.92
CA ALA A 57 0.53 -23.63 2.21
C ALA A 57 0.43 -22.65 3.39
N SER A 58 1.02 -21.45 3.30
CA SER A 58 0.90 -20.40 4.34
C SER A 58 -0.50 -19.82 4.37
N ILE A 59 -1.12 -19.66 3.20
CA ILE A 59 -2.49 -19.15 3.04
C ILE A 59 -3.49 -20.14 3.63
N GLU A 60 -3.35 -21.43 3.31
CA GLU A 60 -4.24 -22.51 3.74
C GLU A 60 -4.18 -22.76 5.26
N LYS A 61 -2.99 -22.71 5.87
CA LYS A 61 -2.82 -22.89 7.33
C LYS A 61 -3.53 -21.78 8.13
N ASN A 62 -3.55 -20.57 7.62
CA ASN A 62 -4.22 -19.45 8.28
C ASN A 62 -5.74 -19.49 8.12
N SER A 63 -6.24 -20.05 7.02
CA SER A 63 -7.68 -20.23 6.78
C SER A 63 -8.34 -21.21 7.77
N ASN A 64 -7.58 -22.15 8.34
CA ASN A 64 -8.07 -23.13 9.29
C ASN A 64 -8.15 -22.60 10.74
N ARG A 65 -7.55 -21.45 11.04
CA ARG A 65 -7.52 -20.86 12.38
C ARG A 65 -8.64 -19.85 12.63
N ASP A 66 -9.11 -19.21 11.59
CA ASP A 66 -10.25 -18.26 11.64
C ASP A 66 -11.39 -18.78 10.77
N GLU A 67 -12.57 -18.90 11.34
CA GLU A 67 -13.79 -19.36 10.66
C GLU A 67 -14.26 -18.47 9.49
N SER A 68 -13.50 -17.42 9.15
CA SER A 68 -13.77 -16.58 7.98
C SER A 68 -13.08 -17.16 6.74
N ASP A 69 -13.80 -18.01 6.08
CA ASP A 69 -13.53 -18.64 4.80
C ASP A 69 -12.76 -17.78 3.79
N GLY A 70 -11.49 -18.11 3.54
CA GLY A 70 -10.73 -17.61 2.42
C GLY A 70 -10.30 -16.13 2.48
N SER A 71 -10.23 -15.50 3.65
CA SER A 71 -9.96 -14.07 3.79
C SER A 71 -8.58 -13.66 3.22
N GLU A 72 -7.56 -14.49 3.39
CA GLU A 72 -6.21 -14.18 2.96
C GLU A 72 -6.02 -14.30 1.44
N TYR A 73 -6.59 -15.34 0.83
CA TYR A 73 -6.61 -15.49 -0.62
C TYR A 73 -7.38 -14.34 -1.29
N ARG A 74 -8.50 -13.92 -0.69
CA ARG A 74 -9.27 -12.75 -1.17
C ARG A 74 -8.44 -11.46 -1.15
N ARG A 75 -7.58 -11.27 -0.14
CA ARG A 75 -6.68 -10.11 -0.07
C ARG A 75 -5.67 -10.11 -1.22
N ILE A 76 -5.08 -11.27 -1.51
CA ILE A 76 -4.13 -11.42 -2.64
C ILE A 76 -4.83 -11.10 -3.97
N CYS A 77 -6.02 -11.66 -4.17
CA CYS A 77 -6.82 -11.39 -5.37
C CYS A 77 -7.20 -9.90 -5.46
N PHE A 78 -7.59 -9.30 -4.34
CA PHE A 78 -7.92 -7.89 -4.26
C PHE A 78 -6.69 -7.02 -4.58
N GLU A 79 -5.53 -7.35 -4.01
CA GLU A 79 -4.28 -6.63 -4.30
C GLU A 79 -3.94 -6.71 -5.80
N GLN A 80 -4.04 -7.88 -6.41
CA GLN A 80 -3.83 -8.06 -7.85
C GLN A 80 -4.85 -7.25 -8.69
N GLU A 81 -6.13 -7.27 -8.28
CA GLU A 81 -7.18 -6.49 -8.94
C GLU A 81 -6.90 -4.98 -8.88
N VAL A 82 -6.52 -4.49 -7.71
CA VAL A 82 -6.19 -3.07 -7.48
C VAL A 82 -4.98 -2.67 -8.33
N LEU A 83 -3.91 -3.47 -8.31
CA LEU A 83 -2.71 -3.24 -9.15
C LEU A 83 -3.04 -3.19 -10.65
N GLY A 84 -3.97 -4.04 -11.09
CA GLY A 84 -4.43 -4.07 -12.49
C GLY A 84 -5.23 -2.84 -12.92
N CYS A 85 -5.71 -2.04 -11.96
CA CYS A 85 -6.48 -0.80 -12.24
C CYS A 85 -5.60 0.44 -12.36
N PHE A 86 -4.31 0.37 -12.01
CA PHE A 86 -3.46 1.56 -11.93
C PHE A 86 -2.94 2.00 -13.28
N ASN A 87 -3.09 3.30 -13.54
CA ASN A 87 -2.46 4.00 -14.66
C ASN A 87 -1.97 5.36 -14.17
N HIS A 88 -0.91 5.35 -13.36
CA HIS A 88 -0.35 6.54 -12.74
C HIS A 88 1.16 6.37 -12.54
N PRO A 89 2.01 7.36 -12.86
CA PRO A 89 3.48 7.19 -12.80
C PRO A 89 4.05 6.95 -11.41
N LEU A 90 3.31 7.28 -10.33
CA LEU A 90 3.74 7.05 -8.96
C LEU A 90 3.18 5.74 -8.36
N LEU A 91 2.53 4.90 -9.18
CA LEU A 91 1.96 3.62 -8.76
C LEU A 91 2.47 2.48 -9.65
N PRO A 92 2.65 1.28 -9.11
CA PRO A 92 3.18 0.16 -9.87
C PRO A 92 2.18 -0.36 -10.90
N ARG A 93 2.70 -0.77 -12.04
CA ARG A 93 1.90 -1.49 -13.04
C ARG A 93 1.99 -2.99 -12.75
N LEU A 94 0.87 -3.68 -12.80
CA LEU A 94 0.84 -5.14 -12.78
C LEU A 94 1.44 -5.67 -14.10
N ARG A 95 2.58 -6.35 -14.01
CA ARG A 95 3.32 -6.85 -15.17
C ARG A 95 2.96 -8.30 -15.51
N GLY A 96 2.39 -8.99 -14.55
CA GLY A 96 1.88 -10.34 -14.72
C GLY A 96 1.68 -11.05 -13.40
N VAL A 97 0.98 -12.19 -13.47
CA VAL A 97 0.69 -13.03 -12.31
C VAL A 97 1.40 -14.39 -12.48
N VAL A 98 1.81 -14.95 -11.36
CA VAL A 98 2.42 -16.28 -11.28
C VAL A 98 1.52 -17.15 -10.43
N GLU A 99 1.16 -18.32 -10.95
CA GLU A 99 0.35 -19.28 -10.25
C GLU A 99 0.85 -20.70 -10.52
N THR A 100 1.27 -21.38 -9.45
CA THR A 100 1.69 -22.80 -9.49
C THR A 100 1.00 -23.56 -8.36
N ASP A 101 1.25 -24.86 -8.27
CA ASP A 101 0.72 -25.67 -7.17
C ASP A 101 1.28 -25.23 -5.80
N LYS A 102 2.43 -24.58 -5.76
CA LYS A 102 3.15 -24.23 -4.50
C LYS A 102 3.06 -22.76 -4.14
N ILE A 103 3.05 -21.87 -5.15
CA ILE A 103 3.07 -20.42 -4.92
C ILE A 103 2.02 -19.70 -5.75
N VAL A 104 1.63 -18.55 -5.24
CA VAL A 104 0.84 -17.54 -5.94
C VAL A 104 1.59 -16.21 -5.82
N GLY A 105 1.56 -15.39 -6.86
CA GLY A 105 2.29 -14.13 -6.84
C GLY A 105 2.00 -13.24 -8.04
N TYR A 106 2.71 -12.13 -8.07
CA TYR A 106 2.60 -11.17 -9.15
C TYR A 106 3.90 -10.37 -9.31
N ALA A 107 4.14 -9.89 -10.51
CA ALA A 107 5.29 -9.04 -10.83
C ALA A 107 4.82 -7.61 -11.10
N ILE A 108 5.57 -6.64 -10.58
CA ILE A 108 5.36 -5.20 -10.75
C ILE A 108 6.66 -4.52 -11.17
N ASP A 109 6.58 -3.24 -11.50
CA ASP A 109 7.74 -2.41 -11.81
C ASP A 109 8.77 -2.46 -10.68
N TYR A 110 10.06 -2.55 -11.03
CA TYR A 110 11.17 -2.56 -10.08
C TYR A 110 11.69 -1.14 -9.84
N CYS A 111 11.97 -0.81 -8.58
CA CYS A 111 12.52 0.48 -8.16
C CYS A 111 13.95 0.29 -7.63
N PRO A 112 14.99 0.71 -8.37
CA PRO A 112 16.38 0.51 -7.94
C PRO A 112 16.82 1.44 -6.82
N GLY A 113 16.11 2.54 -6.55
CA GLY A 113 16.45 3.54 -5.54
C GLY A 113 16.15 3.14 -4.10
N ARG A 114 15.61 1.94 -3.88
CA ARG A 114 15.14 1.43 -2.59
C ARG A 114 13.97 2.26 -2.03
N ASP A 115 13.67 2.05 -0.76
CA ASP A 115 12.62 2.73 -0.04
C ASP A 115 13.08 4.06 0.60
N LEU A 116 12.13 4.88 0.92
CA LEU A 116 12.37 6.21 1.49
C LEU A 116 12.92 6.14 2.92
N TYR A 117 12.61 5.06 3.67
CA TYR A 117 13.23 4.80 4.98
C TYR A 117 14.74 4.61 4.84
N SER A 118 15.17 3.76 3.91
CA SER A 118 16.59 3.49 3.62
C SER A 118 17.30 4.76 3.15
N LEU A 119 16.65 5.56 2.30
CA LEU A 119 17.19 6.83 1.81
C LEU A 119 17.35 7.85 2.95
N ARG A 120 16.34 7.93 3.83
CA ARG A 120 16.37 8.80 5.01
C ARG A 120 17.50 8.42 5.97
N LYS A 121 17.72 7.13 6.20
CA LYS A 121 18.80 6.62 7.08
C LYS A 121 20.20 6.99 6.60
N LYS A 122 20.38 7.34 5.33
CA LYS A 122 21.65 7.82 4.79
C LYS A 122 21.86 9.33 5.00
N GLN A 123 20.81 10.05 5.40
CA GLN A 123 20.89 11.49 5.64
C GLN A 123 21.47 11.79 7.02
N THR A 124 22.06 12.98 7.17
CA THR A 124 22.53 13.49 8.46
C THR A 124 21.38 13.54 9.46
N GLU A 125 21.57 12.99 10.63
CA GLU A 125 20.58 12.89 11.70
C GLU A 125 19.27 12.17 11.26
N ASN A 126 19.30 11.44 10.15
CA ASN A 126 18.15 10.77 9.52
C ASN A 126 17.03 11.75 9.13
N MET A 127 17.38 12.99 8.73
CA MET A 127 16.42 14.04 8.40
C MET A 127 16.63 14.53 6.97
N PHE A 128 15.55 14.98 6.34
CA PHE A 128 15.60 15.66 5.04
C PHE A 128 15.43 17.17 5.21
N SER A 129 15.95 17.94 4.25
CA SER A 129 15.66 19.38 4.16
C SER A 129 14.21 19.62 3.73
N ASP A 130 13.68 20.79 4.07
CA ASP A 130 12.31 21.19 3.72
C ASP A 130 12.03 21.08 2.20
N ASP A 131 13.02 21.40 1.36
CA ASP A 131 12.88 21.30 -0.12
C ASP A 131 12.70 19.86 -0.59
N ILE A 132 13.48 18.93 -0.01
CA ILE A 132 13.37 17.50 -0.31
C ILE A 132 12.02 16.97 0.17
N ILE A 133 11.62 17.35 1.40
CA ILE A 133 10.32 16.98 1.97
C ILE A 133 9.19 17.51 1.08
N ARG A 134 9.29 18.76 0.62
CA ARG A 134 8.29 19.39 -0.25
C ARG A 134 8.08 18.61 -1.56
N PHE A 135 9.18 18.18 -2.19
CA PHE A 135 9.11 17.39 -3.42
C PHE A 135 8.41 16.03 -3.18
N TYR A 136 8.89 15.27 -2.19
CA TYR A 136 8.33 13.94 -1.89
C TYR A 136 6.89 14.05 -1.38
N ALA A 137 6.58 15.04 -0.55
CA ALA A 137 5.21 15.28 -0.08
C ALA A 137 4.26 15.54 -1.25
N ALA A 138 4.67 16.37 -2.21
CA ALA A 138 3.84 16.67 -3.39
C ALA A 138 3.52 15.39 -4.19
N GLU A 139 4.51 14.53 -4.39
CA GLU A 139 4.29 13.25 -5.09
C GLU A 139 3.37 12.32 -4.30
N LEU A 140 3.54 12.21 -2.98
CA LEU A 140 2.66 11.40 -2.13
C LEU A 140 1.22 11.93 -2.17
N VAL A 141 1.02 13.24 -2.17
CA VAL A 141 -0.31 13.85 -2.32
C VAL A 141 -0.94 13.43 -3.65
N LEU A 142 -0.19 13.50 -4.76
CA LEU A 142 -0.72 13.10 -6.09
C LEU A 142 -1.05 11.61 -6.16
N ALA A 143 -0.20 10.75 -5.56
CA ALA A 143 -0.45 9.31 -5.52
C ALA A 143 -1.73 8.98 -4.72
N LEU A 144 -1.88 9.57 -3.53
CA LEU A 144 -3.07 9.39 -2.69
C LEU A 144 -4.32 9.98 -3.34
N GLU A 145 -4.24 11.17 -3.95
CA GLU A 145 -5.32 11.79 -4.71
C GLU A 145 -5.86 10.84 -5.80
N TYR A 146 -4.95 10.22 -6.55
CA TYR A 146 -5.32 9.24 -7.58
C TYR A 146 -6.02 8.02 -6.99
N LEU A 147 -5.48 7.43 -5.91
CA LEU A 147 -6.09 6.29 -5.22
C LEU A 147 -7.49 6.62 -4.68
N HIS A 148 -7.63 7.76 -4.02
CA HIS A 148 -8.90 8.24 -3.48
C HIS A 148 -9.94 8.47 -4.61
N GLY A 149 -9.48 8.96 -5.77
CA GLY A 149 -10.30 9.09 -6.98
C GLY A 149 -10.84 7.76 -7.51
N LEU A 150 -10.12 6.65 -7.26
CA LEU A 150 -10.56 5.29 -7.58
C LEU A 150 -11.43 4.68 -6.46
N GLY A 151 -11.67 5.41 -5.38
CA GLY A 151 -12.37 4.93 -4.19
C GLY A 151 -11.51 4.04 -3.28
N ILE A 152 -10.18 4.04 -3.45
CA ILE A 152 -9.25 3.18 -2.71
C ILE A 152 -8.61 3.97 -1.57
N VAL A 153 -8.74 3.48 -0.33
CA VAL A 153 -7.99 3.94 0.84
C VAL A 153 -6.75 3.06 0.98
N TYR A 154 -5.59 3.68 1.06
CA TYR A 154 -4.31 2.97 1.08
C TYR A 154 -3.99 2.33 2.44
N ARG A 155 -4.09 3.08 3.54
CA ARG A 155 -4.05 2.64 4.96
C ARG A 155 -2.69 2.16 5.50
N ASP A 156 -1.64 2.11 4.67
CA ASP A 156 -0.30 1.70 5.14
C ASP A 156 0.82 2.61 4.62
N LEU A 157 0.55 3.92 4.56
CA LEU A 157 1.59 4.88 4.16
C LEU A 157 2.65 4.98 5.27
N LYS A 158 3.86 4.59 4.91
CA LYS A 158 5.07 4.66 5.73
C LYS A 158 6.29 4.70 4.80
N PRO A 159 7.46 5.18 5.26
CA PRO A 159 8.62 5.31 4.37
C PRO A 159 9.09 4.02 3.72
N GLU A 160 8.88 2.86 4.37
CA GLU A 160 9.23 1.54 3.85
C GLU A 160 8.41 1.15 2.60
N ASN A 161 7.19 1.70 2.48
CA ASN A 161 6.28 1.41 1.36
C ASN A 161 6.38 2.45 0.23
N VAL A 162 7.31 3.39 0.34
CA VAL A 162 7.55 4.44 -0.67
C VAL A 162 8.91 4.17 -1.32
N MET A 163 8.90 3.66 -2.54
CA MET A 163 10.11 3.33 -3.29
C MET A 163 10.56 4.51 -4.16
N VAL A 164 11.85 4.56 -4.47
CA VAL A 164 12.42 5.54 -5.41
C VAL A 164 12.70 4.84 -6.74
N GLN A 165 12.08 5.33 -7.80
CA GLN A 165 12.22 4.83 -9.16
C GLN A 165 13.60 5.21 -9.74
N GLU A 166 13.97 4.59 -10.86
CA GLU A 166 15.21 4.86 -11.58
C GLU A 166 15.37 6.36 -11.95
N ASN A 167 14.28 7.03 -12.27
CA ASN A 167 14.26 8.46 -12.62
C ASN A 167 14.24 9.38 -11.38
N GLY A 168 14.20 8.82 -10.17
CA GLY A 168 14.19 9.58 -8.91
C GLY A 168 12.81 9.98 -8.41
N HIS A 169 11.75 9.70 -9.16
CA HIS A 169 10.36 9.88 -8.69
C HIS A 169 9.97 8.75 -7.73
N LEU A 170 8.94 8.98 -6.92
CA LEU A 170 8.45 7.97 -5.97
C LEU A 170 7.55 6.93 -6.65
N MET A 171 7.42 5.79 -6.00
CA MET A 171 6.41 4.77 -6.32
C MET A 171 5.88 4.21 -5.00
N LEU A 172 4.58 4.31 -4.79
CA LEU A 172 3.90 3.78 -3.62
C LEU A 172 3.56 2.30 -3.88
N ILE A 173 4.05 1.40 -3.01
CA ILE A 173 3.92 -0.06 -3.18
C ILE A 173 3.14 -0.68 -2.01
N ASP A 174 2.88 -2.00 -2.07
CA ASP A 174 2.24 -2.82 -1.03
C ASP A 174 0.80 -2.38 -0.69
N PHE A 175 -0.16 -2.96 -1.41
CA PHE A 175 -1.59 -2.67 -1.29
C PHE A 175 -2.35 -3.71 -0.45
N ASP A 176 -1.64 -4.59 0.29
CA ASP A 176 -2.26 -5.66 1.12
C ASP A 176 -3.28 -5.11 2.14
N LEU A 177 -3.02 -3.93 2.70
CA LEU A 177 -3.93 -3.30 3.67
C LEU A 177 -4.95 -2.34 3.05
N SER A 178 -4.88 -2.09 1.74
CA SER A 178 -5.81 -1.17 1.08
C SER A 178 -7.24 -1.72 1.03
N THR A 179 -8.21 -0.84 0.87
CA THR A 179 -9.62 -1.23 0.72
C THR A 179 -10.34 -0.25 -0.19
N LYS A 180 -11.39 -0.75 -0.84
CA LYS A 180 -12.26 0.08 -1.67
C LYS A 180 -13.48 0.50 -0.86
N LEU A 181 -13.76 1.80 -0.83
CA LEU A 181 -14.95 2.37 -0.21
C LEU A 181 -15.97 2.71 -1.30
N THR A 182 -17.23 2.34 -1.06
CA THR A 182 -18.31 2.69 -1.97
C THR A 182 -18.92 4.04 -1.58
N VAL A 183 -19.10 4.90 -2.55
CA VAL A 183 -19.91 6.11 -2.37
C VAL A 183 -21.38 5.68 -2.33
N LYS A 184 -22.07 5.98 -1.26
CA LYS A 184 -23.50 5.73 -1.16
C LYS A 184 -24.24 6.71 -2.08
N SER A 185 -24.59 6.28 -3.28
CA SER A 185 -25.54 7.00 -4.09
C SER A 185 -26.89 7.03 -3.33
N LYS A 186 -27.42 8.22 -3.14
CA LYS A 186 -28.78 8.37 -2.60
C LYS A 186 -29.74 7.70 -3.59
N GLU A 187 -30.27 6.53 -3.25
CA GLU A 187 -31.43 6.00 -3.97
C GLU A 187 -32.53 7.07 -3.86
N HIS A 188 -32.94 7.64 -4.98
CA HIS A 188 -34.17 8.40 -5.05
C HIS A 188 -35.30 7.48 -4.61
N ARG A 189 -35.76 7.63 -3.36
CA ARG A 189 -37.01 7.01 -2.94
C ARG A 189 -38.12 7.67 -3.76
N PRO A 190 -38.88 6.90 -4.55
CA PRO A 190 -40.07 7.47 -5.20
C PRO A 190 -41.01 7.98 -4.09
N ILE A 191 -41.52 9.18 -4.26
CA ILE A 191 -42.53 9.74 -3.36
C ILE A 191 -43.78 8.92 -3.58
N GLU A 192 -44.03 7.94 -2.72
CA GLU A 192 -45.32 7.24 -2.68
C GLU A 192 -46.38 8.18 -2.12
N LYS A 193 -47.31 8.57 -3.00
CA LYS A 193 -48.54 9.23 -2.57
C LYS A 193 -49.35 8.26 -1.71
N SER A 194 -49.57 8.62 -0.44
CA SER A 194 -50.36 7.87 0.51
C SER A 194 -51.82 7.81 0.08
N VAL A 195 -52.30 6.61 -0.19
CA VAL A 195 -53.74 6.31 -0.11
C VAL A 195 -53.90 5.03 0.73
N GLY A 196 -54.79 5.09 1.67
CA GLY A 196 -54.85 4.27 2.86
C GLY A 196 -55.27 2.80 2.77
N SER A 197 -55.09 2.22 3.90
CA SER A 197 -55.79 1.11 4.57
C SER A 197 -55.50 -0.33 4.23
N SER A 198 -55.21 -1.01 5.30
CA SER A 198 -55.58 -2.38 5.81
C SER A 198 -54.52 -3.49 5.75
N VAL A 199 -54.01 -3.77 6.89
CA VAL A 199 -53.69 -4.94 7.76
C VAL A 199 -53.23 -6.27 7.11
N PRO A 200 -52.47 -7.11 7.86
CA PRO A 200 -51.27 -7.79 7.32
C PRO A 200 -51.41 -9.30 7.11
N MET A 201 -50.50 -9.86 6.37
CA MET A 201 -50.21 -11.28 6.46
C MET A 201 -48.75 -11.64 6.28
N LYS A 202 -48.23 -12.36 7.25
CA LYS A 202 -46.86 -12.90 7.28
C LYS A 202 -46.67 -14.02 6.25
N LYS A 203 -45.57 -14.03 5.50
CA LYS A 203 -44.95 -15.27 5.02
C LYS A 203 -43.45 -15.18 4.87
N LYS A 204 -42.79 -16.22 5.35
CA LYS A 204 -41.33 -16.45 5.43
C LYS A 204 -40.74 -16.96 4.10
N LYS A 205 -39.42 -16.56 3.91
CA LYS A 205 -38.33 -17.31 3.24
C LYS A 205 -38.35 -17.33 1.71
N ARG A 206 -37.24 -17.07 1.05
CA ARG A 206 -35.95 -17.77 0.95
C ARG A 206 -34.94 -16.93 0.19
N ARG A 207 -33.70 -16.97 0.67
CA ARG A 207 -32.54 -16.37 0.02
C ARG A 207 -32.11 -17.22 -1.19
N ILE A 208 -31.97 -16.59 -2.34
CA ILE A 208 -31.20 -17.13 -3.45
C ILE A 208 -30.25 -16.02 -3.87
N LEU A 209 -28.97 -16.28 -3.64
CA LEU A 209 -27.90 -15.40 -4.10
C LEU A 209 -27.64 -15.69 -5.59
N SER A 210 -28.02 -14.77 -6.42
CA SER A 210 -27.66 -14.81 -7.84
C SER A 210 -26.66 -13.71 -8.13
N PHE A 211 -25.43 -14.09 -8.40
CA PHE A 211 -24.42 -13.17 -8.91
C PHE A 211 -24.68 -12.95 -10.41
N LYS A 212 -25.12 -11.75 -10.76
CA LYS A 212 -25.12 -11.30 -12.15
C LYS A 212 -24.01 -10.31 -12.37
N CYS A 213 -23.05 -10.73 -13.16
CA CYS A 213 -22.02 -9.86 -13.74
C CYS A 213 -22.69 -8.96 -14.79
N CYS A 214 -22.63 -7.65 -14.60
CA CYS A 214 -23.18 -6.69 -15.56
C CYS A 214 -22.18 -6.40 -16.66
N ASN A 215 -22.54 -6.82 -17.85
CA ASN A 215 -21.86 -6.49 -19.10
C ASN A 215 -22.50 -5.22 -19.65
N SER A 216 -21.76 -4.11 -19.73
CA SER A 216 -22.23 -2.91 -20.42
C SER A 216 -21.28 -2.57 -21.56
N GLY A 217 -21.70 -2.98 -22.75
CA GLY A 217 -21.10 -2.52 -23.99
C GLY A 217 -21.63 -1.13 -24.35
N ILE A 218 -20.74 -0.22 -24.69
CA ILE A 218 -21.08 1.12 -25.19
C ILE A 218 -20.75 1.19 -26.68
N SER A 219 -21.76 1.47 -27.48
CA SER A 219 -21.56 1.83 -28.89
C SER A 219 -21.53 3.34 -29.04
N PRO A 220 -20.69 3.90 -29.93
CA PRO A 220 -20.64 5.35 -30.14
C PRO A 220 -21.64 5.78 -31.20
N GLU A 221 -22.35 6.82 -30.96
CA GLU A 221 -22.80 7.89 -31.85
C GLU A 221 -24.02 8.60 -31.28
N ASP A 222 -23.88 9.87 -31.02
CA ASP A 222 -24.69 10.99 -31.50
C ASP A 222 -24.46 12.26 -30.69
N SER A 223 -24.07 13.30 -31.39
CA SER A 223 -23.82 14.63 -30.87
C SER A 223 -25.13 15.43 -30.74
N VAL A 224 -25.45 15.89 -29.52
CA VAL A 224 -26.45 16.94 -29.29
C VAL A 224 -25.95 17.91 -28.23
N THR A 225 -25.95 19.20 -28.59
CA THR A 225 -25.58 20.31 -27.70
C THR A 225 -26.59 20.51 -26.57
N PRO A 226 -26.13 20.86 -25.33
CA PRO A 226 -27.04 21.06 -24.22
C PRO A 226 -27.57 22.49 -24.10
N PRO A 227 -28.78 22.69 -23.55
CA PRO A 227 -29.28 24.02 -23.23
C PRO A 227 -28.74 24.51 -21.87
N GLU A 228 -28.40 25.80 -21.81
CA GLU A 228 -28.02 26.50 -20.60
C GLU A 228 -29.21 26.58 -19.63
N LEU A 229 -28.99 26.03 -18.40
CA LEU A 229 -29.89 26.26 -17.28
C LEU A 229 -29.09 26.79 -16.11
N GLY A 230 -29.48 27.92 -15.60
CA GLY A 230 -28.87 28.59 -14.47
C GLY A 230 -28.88 27.72 -13.19
N VAL A 231 -27.74 27.65 -12.55
CA VAL A 231 -27.54 26.86 -11.32
C VAL A 231 -27.55 27.82 -10.13
N ASP A 232 -28.48 27.62 -9.20
CA ASP A 232 -28.47 28.29 -7.89
C ASP A 232 -27.34 27.69 -7.03
N PRO A 233 -26.48 28.53 -6.41
CA PRO A 233 -25.38 28.01 -5.59
C PRO A 233 -25.81 27.81 -4.13
N ALA A 234 -26.66 26.85 -3.85
CA ALA A 234 -26.95 26.47 -2.47
C ALA A 234 -27.41 25.02 -2.40
N ASN A 235 -26.50 24.18 -2.08
CA ASN A 235 -26.63 22.88 -1.40
C ASN A 235 -25.59 21.87 -1.91
N TYR A 236 -24.35 22.07 -1.52
CA TYR A 236 -23.39 20.96 -1.52
C TYR A 236 -23.62 20.14 -0.24
N GLU A 237 -24.61 19.28 -0.27
CA GLU A 237 -24.66 18.20 0.74
C GLU A 237 -23.55 17.19 0.40
N SER A 238 -22.63 17.03 1.34
CA SER A 238 -21.52 16.08 1.20
C SER A 238 -22.05 14.67 0.93
N GLU A 239 -21.57 14.06 -0.15
CA GLU A 239 -21.82 12.64 -0.43
C GLU A 239 -21.26 11.81 0.74
N SER A 240 -22.10 10.97 1.35
CA SER A 240 -21.66 10.12 2.46
C SER A 240 -20.90 8.92 1.92
N VAL A 241 -19.60 8.87 2.19
CA VAL A 241 -18.74 7.72 1.89
C VAL A 241 -18.98 6.63 2.94
N GLU A 242 -19.04 5.38 2.51
CA GLU A 242 -19.08 4.24 3.42
C GLU A 242 -17.78 4.15 4.21
N LYS A 243 -17.87 3.96 5.54
CA LYS A 243 -16.70 3.86 6.42
C LYS A 243 -16.26 2.41 6.57
N SER A 244 -14.96 2.17 6.56
CA SER A 244 -14.37 0.88 6.95
C SER A 244 -14.25 0.80 8.47
N ASN A 245 -14.50 -0.38 9.04
CA ASN A 245 -14.37 -0.66 10.48
C ASN A 245 -13.20 -1.58 10.83
N SER A 246 -12.35 -1.94 9.85
CA SER A 246 -11.21 -2.82 10.09
C SER A 246 -10.10 -2.12 10.88
N PHE A 247 -9.49 -2.83 11.84
CA PHE A 247 -8.32 -2.34 12.57
C PHE A 247 -7.06 -2.74 11.78
N VAL A 248 -6.44 -1.77 11.13
CA VAL A 248 -5.30 -1.98 10.20
C VAL A 248 -4.23 -0.90 10.35
N GLY A 249 -3.02 -1.18 9.86
CA GLY A 249 -1.91 -0.25 9.78
C GLY A 249 -0.78 -0.56 10.77
N THR A 250 0.35 0.05 10.56
CA THR A 250 1.56 -0.09 11.38
C THR A 250 1.48 0.81 12.63
N UNK A 251 1.75 0.50 13.61
CA UNK A 251 1.57 1.02 14.80
C UNK A 251 1.79 2.39 15.04
N GLU A 252 2.87 2.80 14.67
CA GLU A 252 3.22 4.24 14.85
C GLU A 252 2.48 5.18 13.87
N TYR A 253 1.90 4.65 12.83
CA TYR A 253 1.21 5.41 11.76
C TYR A 253 -0.32 5.38 11.87
N VAL A 254 -0.88 4.55 12.73
CA VAL A 254 -2.34 4.34 12.86
C VAL A 254 -3.05 5.62 13.28
N ALA A 255 -4.11 5.99 12.55
CA ALA A 255 -4.91 7.18 12.85
C ALA A 255 -5.78 7.01 14.10
N PRO A 256 -6.09 8.10 14.82
CA PRO A 256 -6.91 8.04 16.04
C PRO A 256 -8.26 7.35 15.86
N GLU A 257 -8.94 7.60 14.76
CA GLU A 257 -10.27 7.02 14.46
C GLU A 257 -10.21 5.50 14.25
N ILE A 258 -9.08 4.95 13.76
CA ILE A 258 -8.86 3.51 13.68
C ILE A 258 -8.71 2.92 15.09
N ILE A 259 -7.93 3.59 15.95
CA ILE A 259 -7.70 3.15 17.35
C ILE A 259 -9.03 3.16 18.14
N ARG A 260 -9.88 4.18 17.93
CA ARG A 260 -11.19 4.29 18.60
C ARG A 260 -12.23 3.30 18.04
N GLY A 261 -12.07 2.83 16.83
CA GLY A 261 -13.07 2.00 16.15
C GLY A 261 -14.28 2.80 15.68
N ASP A 262 -14.10 4.08 15.39
CA ASP A 262 -15.17 4.99 14.95
C ASP A 262 -15.59 4.83 13.48
N GLY A 263 -14.93 3.88 12.79
CA GLY A 263 -14.98 3.79 11.33
C GLY A 263 -14.12 4.87 10.67
N HIS A 264 -13.51 4.54 9.54
CA HIS A 264 -12.56 5.42 8.87
C HIS A 264 -12.78 5.48 7.36
N ASP A 265 -12.29 6.53 6.75
CA ASP A 265 -12.38 6.82 5.32
C ASP A 265 -11.00 7.26 4.78
N PHE A 266 -10.97 8.01 3.68
CA PHE A 266 -9.75 8.50 3.02
C PHE A 266 -8.88 9.37 3.92
N THR A 267 -9.45 9.99 4.95
CA THR A 267 -8.73 10.93 5.83
C THR A 267 -7.62 10.26 6.64
N VAL A 268 -7.66 8.93 6.81
CA VAL A 268 -6.57 8.19 7.49
C VAL A 268 -5.26 8.27 6.71
N ASP A 269 -5.31 8.36 5.38
CA ASP A 269 -4.09 8.47 4.56
C ASP A 269 -3.44 9.86 4.76
N TRP A 270 -4.24 10.92 4.96
CA TRP A 270 -3.70 12.26 5.29
C TRP A 270 -3.05 12.28 6.67
N TRP A 271 -3.61 11.57 7.66
CA TRP A 271 -2.94 11.37 8.95
C TRP A 271 -1.58 10.68 8.75
N CYS A 272 -1.54 9.56 8.02
CA CYS A 272 -0.30 8.83 7.74
C CYS A 272 0.73 9.72 7.02
N LEU A 273 0.29 10.56 6.06
CA LEU A 273 1.15 11.55 5.42
C LEU A 273 1.75 12.50 6.48
N GLY A 274 0.96 12.98 7.41
CA GLY A 274 1.43 13.82 8.52
C GLY A 274 2.52 13.15 9.36
N ILE A 275 2.36 11.86 9.67
CA ILE A 275 3.39 11.07 10.38
C ILE A 275 4.68 10.97 9.54
N VAL A 276 4.54 10.68 8.25
CA VAL A 276 5.70 10.55 7.33
C VAL A 276 6.45 11.89 7.22
N LEU A 277 5.75 13.01 7.03
CA LEU A 277 6.40 14.33 6.95
C LEU A 277 7.09 14.70 8.27
N TYR A 278 6.47 14.41 9.41
CA TYR A 278 7.08 14.60 10.72
C TYR A 278 8.37 13.78 10.83
N GLU A 279 8.30 12.49 10.46
CA GLU A 279 9.46 11.60 10.52
C GLU A 279 10.60 12.04 9.57
N MET A 280 10.26 12.56 8.39
CA MET A 280 11.25 13.13 7.46
C MET A 280 11.94 14.36 8.07
N LEU A 281 11.19 15.20 8.80
CA LEU A 281 11.69 16.44 9.38
C LEU A 281 12.51 16.22 10.65
N TYR A 282 12.08 15.26 11.52
CA TYR A 282 12.66 15.07 12.86
C TYR A 282 13.44 13.76 13.04
N GLY A 283 13.46 12.89 12.04
CA GLY A 283 14.19 11.61 12.11
C GLY A 283 13.48 10.51 12.91
N ALA A 284 12.30 10.80 13.48
CA ALA A 284 11.51 9.88 14.31
C ALA A 284 10.02 10.21 14.22
N THR A 285 9.16 9.23 14.51
CA THR A 285 7.71 9.42 14.52
C THR A 285 7.24 10.20 15.76
N PRO A 286 6.15 11.00 15.67
CA PRO A 286 5.78 11.96 16.73
C PRO A 286 5.23 11.33 18.01
N PHE A 287 4.67 10.13 17.95
CA PHE A 287 3.90 9.55 19.06
C PHE A 287 4.50 8.26 19.63
N ARG A 288 5.71 7.91 19.21
CA ARG A 288 6.37 6.68 19.63
C ARG A 288 6.48 6.59 21.17
N GLY A 289 5.90 5.55 21.75
CA GLY A 289 6.00 5.20 23.16
C GLY A 289 6.95 4.04 23.40
N SER A 290 7.11 3.64 24.66
CA SER A 290 7.92 2.48 25.04
C SER A 290 7.29 1.14 24.60
N ASN A 291 6.00 1.13 24.33
CA ASN A 291 5.23 -0.03 23.89
C ASN A 291 3.99 0.43 23.10
N ARG A 292 3.28 -0.52 22.49
CA ARG A 292 2.09 -0.27 21.67
C ARG A 292 0.99 0.50 22.42
N LYS A 293 0.74 0.14 23.69
CA LYS A 293 -0.32 0.82 24.49
C LYS A 293 0.02 2.28 24.72
N GLU A 294 1.25 2.58 25.04
CA GLU A 294 1.72 3.95 25.23
C GLU A 294 1.68 4.74 23.91
N THR A 295 2.10 4.14 22.81
CA THR A 295 2.02 4.77 21.48
C THR A 295 0.55 5.14 21.17
N PHE A 296 -0.38 4.23 21.34
CA PHE A 296 -1.81 4.49 21.11
C PHE A 296 -2.36 5.57 22.05
N TYR A 297 -1.97 5.53 23.33
CA TYR A 297 -2.33 6.59 24.26
C TYR A 297 -1.86 7.97 23.76
N ARG A 298 -0.60 8.07 23.32
CA ARG A 298 -0.04 9.32 22.77
C ARG A 298 -0.78 9.78 21.50
N VAL A 299 -1.03 8.84 20.58
CA VAL A 299 -1.81 9.13 19.34
C VAL A 299 -3.17 9.72 19.69
N LEU A 300 -3.85 9.18 20.72
CA LEU A 300 -5.18 9.63 21.11
C LEU A 300 -5.19 10.96 21.87
N THR A 301 -4.12 11.27 22.64
CA THR A 301 -4.17 12.34 23.67
C THR A 301 -3.13 13.45 23.50
N LYS A 302 -2.00 13.19 22.83
CA LYS A 302 -0.89 14.15 22.75
C LYS A 302 -0.87 14.86 21.40
N SER A 303 -0.64 16.17 21.40
CA SER A 303 -0.32 16.92 20.18
C SER A 303 1.11 16.56 19.72
N PRO A 304 1.40 16.64 18.42
CA PRO A 304 2.79 16.46 17.97
C PRO A 304 3.68 17.59 18.47
N GLU A 305 4.89 17.28 18.90
CA GLU A 305 5.88 18.28 19.35
C GLU A 305 6.60 18.86 18.12
N LEU A 306 6.17 20.02 17.65
CA LEU A 306 6.73 20.68 16.46
C LEU A 306 7.86 21.62 16.87
N VAL A 307 8.98 21.06 17.30
CA VAL A 307 10.15 21.78 17.81
C VAL A 307 10.80 22.62 16.70
N GLY A 308 11.22 23.84 17.05
CA GLY A 308 11.92 24.76 16.14
C GLY A 308 11.06 25.97 15.76
N GLU A 309 11.61 26.82 14.90
CA GLU A 309 10.89 28.01 14.42
C GLU A 309 9.64 27.63 13.63
N PRO A 310 8.55 28.38 13.79
CA PRO A 310 7.35 28.14 12.99
C PRO A 310 7.65 28.24 11.48
N THR A 311 7.33 27.16 10.75
CA THR A 311 7.45 27.11 9.29
C THR A 311 6.15 26.60 8.68
N SER A 312 5.96 26.85 7.40
CA SER A 312 4.80 26.30 6.67
C SER A 312 4.77 24.77 6.70
N LEU A 313 5.94 24.10 6.72
CA LEU A 313 6.00 22.62 6.87
C LEU A 313 5.44 22.18 8.24
N ARG A 314 5.87 22.83 9.33
CA ARG A 314 5.37 22.52 10.68
C ARG A 314 3.87 22.77 10.80
N ASP A 315 3.39 23.85 10.20
CA ASP A 315 1.96 24.18 10.16
C ASP A 315 1.16 23.09 9.41
N LEU A 316 1.65 22.67 8.25
CA LEU A 316 1.02 21.57 7.47
C LEU A 316 0.98 20.27 8.29
N ILE A 317 2.10 19.89 8.92
CA ILE A 317 2.18 18.68 9.76
C ILE A 317 1.13 18.76 10.88
N GLY A 318 1.00 19.90 11.54
CA GLY A 318 -0.01 20.11 12.60
C GLY A 318 -1.44 19.90 12.09
N LYS A 319 -1.76 20.42 10.91
CA LYS A 319 -3.08 20.28 10.27
C LYS A 319 -3.39 18.86 9.79
N LEU A 320 -2.36 18.13 9.32
CA LEU A 320 -2.48 16.71 8.94
C LEU A 320 -2.67 15.82 10.17
N LEU A 321 -2.02 16.16 11.30
CA LEU A 321 -2.09 15.40 12.55
C LEU A 321 -3.23 15.87 13.47
N GLU A 322 -4.26 16.51 12.90
CA GLU A 322 -5.51 16.79 13.61
C GLU A 322 -6.24 15.49 13.94
N LYS A 323 -6.60 15.33 15.21
CA LYS A 323 -7.14 14.07 15.74
C LYS A 323 -8.60 13.81 15.37
N ASP A 324 -9.35 14.87 15.13
CA ASP A 324 -10.70 14.75 14.59
C ASP A 324 -10.61 14.70 13.05
N PRO A 325 -10.97 13.58 12.41
CA PRO A 325 -10.89 13.47 10.96
C PRO A 325 -11.73 14.52 10.22
N LYS A 326 -12.78 15.07 10.87
CA LYS A 326 -13.62 16.13 10.28
C LYS A 326 -12.93 17.49 10.29
N GLN A 327 -11.98 17.72 11.19
CA GLN A 327 -11.20 18.96 11.28
C GLN A 327 -9.84 18.82 10.55
N ARG A 328 -9.43 17.59 10.25
CA ARG A 328 -8.19 17.31 9.52
C ARG A 328 -8.23 17.97 8.15
N ILE A 329 -7.11 18.55 7.74
CA ILE A 329 -7.00 19.28 6.47
C ILE A 329 -7.42 18.38 5.28
N SER A 330 -8.23 18.93 4.38
CA SER A 330 -8.70 18.23 3.17
C SER A 330 -7.64 18.28 2.06
N LEU A 331 -7.84 17.50 1.01
CA LEU A 331 -6.98 17.53 -0.20
C LEU A 331 -6.83 18.95 -0.75
N GLU A 332 -7.94 19.68 -0.88
CA GLU A 332 -7.93 21.06 -1.38
C GLU A 332 -7.12 21.97 -0.44
N GLY A 333 -7.29 21.78 0.87
CA GLY A 333 -6.51 22.49 1.88
C GLY A 333 -5.01 22.20 1.78
N ILE A 334 -4.65 20.93 1.57
CA ILE A 334 -3.24 20.50 1.38
C ILE A 334 -2.67 21.16 0.13
N LYS A 335 -3.35 21.04 -1.01
CA LYS A 335 -2.85 21.56 -2.29
C LYS A 335 -2.75 23.09 -2.32
N GLY A 336 -3.60 23.77 -1.55
CA GLY A 336 -3.58 25.23 -1.38
C GLY A 336 -2.69 25.73 -0.24
N HIS A 337 -2.01 24.83 0.50
CA HIS A 337 -1.23 25.20 1.68
C HIS A 337 0.06 25.95 1.32
N ASP A 338 0.45 26.93 2.14
CA ASP A 338 1.65 27.77 1.95
C ASP A 338 2.94 26.93 1.78
N PHE A 339 3.00 25.75 2.36
CA PHE A 339 4.14 24.81 2.17
C PHE A 339 4.34 24.46 0.69
N PHE A 340 3.28 24.40 -0.08
CA PHE A 340 3.31 24.14 -1.52
C PHE A 340 3.17 25.43 -2.36
N GLY A 341 3.29 26.60 -1.73
CA GLY A 341 3.17 27.89 -2.42
C GLY A 341 4.10 27.99 -3.64
N GLY A 342 3.52 28.37 -4.78
CA GLY A 342 4.25 28.47 -6.05
C GLY A 342 4.51 27.14 -6.75
N LEU A 343 4.02 26.02 -6.21
CA LEU A 343 4.16 24.70 -6.84
C LEU A 343 3.12 24.55 -7.96
N ASP A 344 3.57 24.17 -9.16
CA ASP A 344 2.66 23.75 -10.24
C ASP A 344 2.45 22.22 -10.14
N TRP A 345 1.29 21.83 -9.64
CA TRP A 345 0.91 20.42 -9.43
C TRP A 345 0.94 19.61 -10.73
N ASN A 346 0.71 20.24 -11.88
CA ASN A 346 0.75 19.56 -13.19
C ASN A 346 2.18 19.27 -13.65
N GLN A 347 3.17 19.97 -13.11
CA GLN A 347 4.57 19.84 -13.52
C GLN A 347 5.39 18.90 -12.61
N ILE A 348 4.88 18.53 -11.44
CA ILE A 348 5.62 17.68 -10.46
C ILE A 348 6.12 16.39 -11.11
N LEU A 349 5.25 15.70 -11.82
CA LEU A 349 5.57 14.42 -12.46
C LEU A 349 6.49 14.55 -13.68
N HIS A 350 6.75 15.78 -14.13
CA HIS A 350 7.62 16.08 -15.28
C HIS A 350 8.99 16.65 -14.88
N ILE A 351 9.27 16.75 -13.58
CA ILE A 351 10.55 17.22 -13.08
C ILE A 351 11.65 16.23 -13.47
N THR A 352 12.63 16.68 -14.23
CA THR A 352 13.71 15.83 -14.75
C THR A 352 14.88 15.65 -13.78
N ARG A 353 14.92 16.43 -12.69
CA ARG A 353 15.97 16.37 -11.68
C ARG A 353 15.39 16.30 -10.26
N PRO A 354 14.80 15.15 -9.89
CA PRO A 354 14.40 14.90 -8.51
C PRO A 354 15.59 15.05 -7.54
N PRO A 355 15.33 15.21 -6.24
CA PRO A 355 16.38 15.40 -5.24
C PRO A 355 17.41 14.27 -5.17
N TYR A 356 17.01 13.06 -5.52
CA TYR A 356 17.88 11.89 -5.56
C TYR A 356 17.51 11.05 -6.77
N ILE A 357 18.53 10.73 -7.58
CA ILE A 357 18.40 9.81 -8.72
C ILE A 357 19.33 8.64 -8.43
N PRO A 358 18.80 7.40 -8.37
CA PRO A 358 19.62 6.23 -8.09
C PRO A 358 20.66 6.00 -9.19
N SER A 359 21.82 5.51 -8.82
CA SER A 359 22.78 4.96 -9.79
C SER A 359 22.20 3.69 -10.40
N HIS A 360 22.47 3.47 -11.69
CA HIS A 360 22.05 2.23 -12.34
C HIS A 360 22.65 1.02 -11.59
N PRO A 361 21.85 0.00 -11.31
CA PRO A 361 22.39 -1.21 -10.71
C PRO A 361 23.39 -1.83 -11.70
N GLU A 362 24.63 -1.95 -11.27
CA GLU A 362 25.60 -2.78 -11.98
C GLU A 362 25.15 -4.23 -11.80
N VAL A 363 24.46 -4.74 -12.79
CA VAL A 363 24.17 -6.17 -12.87
C VAL A 363 25.49 -6.84 -13.31
N GLU A 364 26.29 -7.25 -12.32
CA GLU A 364 27.43 -8.11 -12.61
C GLU A 364 26.90 -9.33 -13.38
N ASP A 365 27.37 -9.51 -14.61
CA ASP A 365 27.17 -10.73 -15.37
C ASP A 365 27.85 -11.88 -14.60
N THR A 366 27.15 -12.43 -13.64
CA THR A 366 27.58 -13.65 -12.95
C THR A 366 27.43 -14.82 -13.94
N LYS A 367 28.41 -14.93 -14.82
CA LYS A 367 28.56 -16.11 -15.67
C LYS A 367 28.72 -17.32 -14.75
N GLY A 368 27.68 -18.10 -14.61
CA GLY A 368 27.70 -19.40 -13.94
C GLY A 368 26.85 -19.52 -12.65
N ASN A 369 26.06 -18.55 -12.30
CA ASN A 369 25.15 -18.71 -11.17
C ASN A 369 23.91 -19.49 -11.61
N LYS A 370 23.69 -20.65 -11.01
CA LYS A 370 22.43 -21.40 -11.15
C LYS A 370 21.31 -20.47 -10.66
N GLY A 371 20.33 -20.20 -11.50
CA GLY A 371 19.19 -19.36 -11.17
C GLY A 371 18.53 -19.81 -9.87
N ILE A 372 18.06 -18.84 -9.08
CA ILE A 372 17.33 -19.11 -7.84
C ILE A 372 16.00 -19.79 -8.20
N ASP A 373 15.78 -20.99 -7.68
CA ASP A 373 14.47 -21.65 -7.76
C ASP A 373 13.53 -21.00 -6.73
N VAL A 374 12.61 -20.19 -7.22
CA VAL A 374 11.65 -19.41 -6.41
C VAL A 374 10.86 -20.31 -5.46
N GLU A 375 10.31 -21.42 -5.96
CA GLU A 375 9.47 -22.31 -5.16
C GLU A 375 10.25 -22.95 -3.99
N SER A 376 11.42 -23.50 -4.28
CA SER A 376 12.28 -24.10 -3.25
C SER A 376 12.79 -23.08 -2.26
N PHE A 377 13.11 -21.86 -2.72
CA PHE A 377 13.57 -20.76 -1.87
C PHE A 377 12.48 -20.34 -0.88
N VAL A 378 11.26 -20.08 -1.37
CA VAL A 378 10.12 -19.66 -0.54
C VAL A 378 9.75 -20.79 0.43
N GLN A 379 9.69 -22.03 -0.02
CA GLN A 379 9.45 -23.20 0.86
C GLN A 379 10.50 -23.32 1.96
N GLY A 380 11.77 -23.16 1.64
CA GLY A 380 12.87 -23.21 2.60
C GLY A 380 12.73 -22.18 3.71
N ILE A 381 12.41 -20.94 3.35
CA ILE A 381 12.22 -19.83 4.32
C ILE A 381 11.07 -20.10 5.30
N PHE A 382 9.94 -20.59 4.81
CA PHE A 382 8.75 -20.75 5.66
C PHE A 382 8.71 -22.12 6.40
N LYS A 383 9.47 -23.13 5.99
CA LYS A 383 9.61 -24.41 6.71
C LYS A 383 10.50 -24.31 7.93
N ILE A 384 11.57 -23.53 7.88
CA ILE A 384 12.49 -23.32 9.02
C ILE A 384 11.75 -22.72 10.23
N GLY A 385 10.74 -21.88 9.98
CA GLY A 385 9.90 -21.30 11.03
C GLY A 385 8.97 -22.31 11.72
N ASP A 386 8.63 -23.42 11.08
CA ASP A 386 7.74 -24.46 11.65
C ASP A 386 8.49 -25.43 12.55
N GLU A 387 9.76 -25.72 12.28
CA GLU A 387 10.56 -26.66 13.09
C GLU A 387 10.99 -26.05 14.43
N ASP A 388 11.30 -24.75 14.47
CA ASP A 388 11.64 -24.03 15.71
C ASP A 388 10.46 -23.93 16.70
N MET A 389 9.21 -24.03 16.21
CA MET A 389 8.00 -23.99 17.06
C MET A 389 7.68 -25.36 17.69
N VAL A 390 8.14 -26.47 17.09
CA VAL A 390 7.84 -27.82 17.57
C VAL A 390 8.79 -28.25 18.70
N GLU A 391 10.03 -27.76 18.73
CA GLU A 391 10.98 -28.06 19.81
C GLU A 391 10.73 -27.26 21.10
N ALA A 392 10.01 -26.14 21.03
CA ALA A 392 9.67 -25.33 22.22
C ALA A 392 8.55 -25.91 23.09
N GLY A 393 7.91 -27.03 22.66
CA GLY A 393 6.77 -27.65 23.34
C GLY A 393 7.07 -28.84 24.24
N LYS A 394 8.33 -29.27 24.35
CA LYS A 394 8.71 -30.39 25.22
C LYS A 394 9.90 -30.03 26.09
N ASP A 395 9.66 -29.39 27.20
CA ASP A 395 10.27 -29.63 28.50
C ASP A 395 9.72 -28.64 29.52
N SER A 396 9.00 -29.20 30.46
CA SER A 396 8.51 -28.52 31.64
C SER A 396 9.58 -28.54 32.73
N ASP A 397 9.60 -27.46 33.50
CA ASP A 397 10.26 -27.25 34.77
C ASP A 397 11.79 -27.10 34.80
N SER A 398 12.18 -25.91 34.89
CA SER A 398 12.83 -25.25 36.02
C SER A 398 13.77 -24.10 35.62
N LYS A 399 13.46 -22.98 36.24
CA LYS A 399 14.39 -21.91 36.66
C LYS A 399 15.03 -20.98 35.61
N ARG A 400 14.69 -19.74 35.82
CA ARG A 400 15.47 -18.50 35.65
C ARG A 400 15.26 -17.70 34.41
N SER A 401 14.47 -16.63 34.66
CA SER A 401 14.36 -15.42 33.88
C SER A 401 15.66 -14.98 33.20
N LYS A 402 15.71 -15.14 31.90
CA LYS A 402 16.49 -14.27 31.03
C LYS A 402 15.51 -13.77 29.96
N GLU A 403 15.21 -12.50 30.08
CA GLU A 403 14.49 -11.78 29.01
C GLU A 403 15.29 -11.93 27.71
N LYS A 404 14.87 -12.84 26.85
CA LYS A 404 15.27 -12.80 25.44
C LYS A 404 14.54 -11.63 24.83
N LYS A 405 15.24 -10.56 24.54
CA LYS A 405 14.80 -9.57 23.57
C LYS A 405 14.50 -10.34 22.29
N VAL A 406 13.22 -10.43 21.97
CA VAL A 406 12.80 -10.88 20.64
C VAL A 406 13.28 -9.80 19.67
N ASN A 407 14.39 -10.06 19.05
CA ASN A 407 14.84 -9.27 17.91
C ASN A 407 13.90 -9.61 16.74
N ASP A 408 12.95 -8.73 16.48
CA ASP A 408 12.05 -8.81 15.32
C ASP A 408 12.87 -8.52 14.05
N GLY A 409 13.71 -9.44 13.67
CA GLY A 409 14.67 -9.27 12.58
C GLY A 409 15.66 -10.44 12.49
N THR A 410 15.23 -11.63 12.91
CA THR A 410 16.08 -12.82 12.76
C THR A 410 16.16 -13.20 11.28
N TRP A 411 17.25 -12.79 10.69
CA TRP A 411 17.66 -13.22 9.36
C TRP A 411 17.94 -14.72 9.39
N VAL A 412 17.38 -15.46 8.46
CA VAL A 412 17.72 -16.88 8.27
C VAL A 412 19.19 -16.95 7.84
N GLU A 413 20.01 -17.65 8.57
CA GLU A 413 21.46 -17.75 8.32
C GLU A 413 21.83 -18.11 6.88
N GLY A 414 21.00 -18.87 6.21
CA GLY A 414 21.19 -19.24 4.78
C GLY A 414 21.09 -18.08 3.80
N LEU A 415 20.45 -16.98 4.16
CA LEU A 415 20.36 -15.78 3.31
C LEU A 415 21.65 -14.94 3.37
N ASN A 416 22.47 -15.12 4.40
CA ASN A 416 23.74 -14.41 4.56
C ASN A 416 24.91 -15.01 3.77
N GLN A 417 24.74 -16.16 3.15
CA GLN A 417 25.85 -16.83 2.46
C GLN A 417 26.01 -16.51 0.98
N SER A 418 25.05 -15.82 0.36
CA SER A 418 25.18 -15.42 -1.04
C SER A 418 25.09 -13.90 -1.18
N SER A 419 26.21 -13.28 -1.17
CA SER A 419 26.50 -11.88 -1.48
C SER A 419 26.51 -10.90 -0.30
N LYS A 420 27.63 -10.26 -0.14
CA LYS A 420 27.87 -9.03 0.61
C LYS A 420 27.10 -7.84 -0.02
N THR A 421 25.81 -7.95 -0.15
CA THR A 421 24.99 -6.81 -0.58
C THR A 421 24.05 -6.45 0.55
N ASP A 422 24.29 -5.30 1.15
CA ASP A 422 23.46 -4.64 2.18
C ASP A 422 22.07 -4.24 1.63
N ASN A 423 21.44 -5.08 0.79
CA ASN A 423 20.32 -4.68 -0.05
C ASN A 423 19.01 -5.41 0.27
N PHE A 424 18.95 -6.15 1.37
CA PHE A 424 17.76 -6.94 1.70
C PHE A 424 16.74 -6.09 2.45
N ILE A 425 15.52 -6.00 1.94
CA ILE A 425 14.42 -5.24 2.51
C ILE A 425 13.43 -6.21 3.19
N VAL A 426 12.99 -5.90 4.41
CA VAL A 426 11.91 -6.62 5.10
C VAL A 426 10.61 -5.81 4.93
N PHE A 427 9.61 -6.42 4.31
CA PHE A 427 8.29 -5.81 4.09
C PHE A 427 7.30 -6.15 5.19
#